data_1bd0d74376e8dd46d26e6f6b478a2533
#
_entry.id   1bd0d74376e8dd46d26e6f6b478a2533
#
_cell.length_a   1.000
_cell.length_b   1.000
_cell.length_c   1.000
_cell.angle_alpha   90.00
_cell.angle_beta   90.00
_cell.angle_gamma   90.00
#
_symmetry.space_group_name_H-M   'P 1'
#
loop_
_entity.id
_entity.type
_entity.pdbx_description
1 polymer ?
#
loop_
_entity_poly.entity_id
_entity_poly.type
_entity_poly.pdbx_seq_one_letter_code
_entity_poly.pdbx_strand_id
1 'polypeptide(L)'
;MAEARREWAAMQPSLDPASLVFLDETWAATNMARRYGRAPRGQRALDAVPHGHWKTTTVVAALRADGITAPLVLDGAINGASFLAYVRQFLAPALRPGDVLVMDNLPSHKVAGVREAIEAAGATLRYLPPYSPDLNPIEQAFA
;
A
#
# COMPACT_ATOMS: atom_id res chain seq x y z
N MET A 1 5.35 -20.59 -3.42
CA MET A 1 5.57 -19.19 -3.89
C MET A 1 5.68 -19.09 -5.41
N ALA A 2 6.56 -19.88 -6.03
CA ALA A 2 6.72 -19.84 -7.49
C ALA A 2 5.44 -20.22 -8.25
N GLU A 3 4.68 -21.15 -7.73
CA GLU A 3 3.40 -21.55 -8.33
C GLU A 3 2.36 -20.43 -8.28
N ALA A 4 2.18 -19.78 -7.13
CA ALA A 4 1.26 -18.67 -6.97
C ALA A 4 1.62 -17.48 -7.89
N ARG A 5 2.91 -17.22 -8.08
CA ARG A 5 3.37 -16.20 -9.02
C ARG A 5 3.08 -16.56 -10.47
N ARG A 6 3.20 -17.83 -10.82
CA ARG A 6 2.86 -18.31 -12.18
C ARG A 6 1.36 -18.23 -12.44
N GLU A 7 0.55 -18.59 -11.45
CA GLU A 7 -0.91 -18.46 -11.53
C GLU A 7 -1.32 -16.99 -11.71
N TRP A 8 -0.71 -16.09 -10.95
CA TRP A 8 -0.95 -14.65 -11.09
C TRP A 8 -0.59 -14.17 -12.50
N ALA A 9 0.59 -14.52 -12.99
CA ALA A 9 1.06 -14.13 -14.33
C ALA A 9 0.14 -14.68 -15.43
N ALA A 10 -0.38 -15.90 -15.26
CA ALA A 10 -1.31 -16.50 -16.22
C ALA A 10 -2.67 -15.82 -16.22
N MET A 11 -3.14 -15.32 -15.07
CA MET A 11 -4.41 -14.61 -14.94
C MET A 11 -4.32 -13.16 -15.42
N GLN A 12 -3.18 -12.50 -15.27
CA GLN A 12 -3.01 -11.08 -15.49
C GLN A 12 -3.46 -10.60 -16.86
N PRO A 13 -3.22 -11.31 -17.99
CA PRO A 13 -3.69 -10.88 -19.30
C PRO A 13 -5.22 -10.82 -19.44
N SER A 14 -5.95 -11.51 -18.57
CA SER A 14 -7.43 -11.50 -18.59
C SER A 14 -8.03 -10.27 -17.89
N LEU A 15 -7.22 -9.49 -17.18
CA LEU A 15 -7.66 -8.33 -16.43
C LEU A 15 -7.62 -7.07 -17.32
N ASP A 16 -8.70 -6.27 -17.24
CA ASP A 16 -8.76 -4.98 -17.94
C ASP A 16 -7.94 -3.94 -17.14
N PRO A 17 -6.87 -3.36 -17.72
CA PRO A 17 -6.08 -2.34 -17.01
C PRO A 17 -6.90 -1.13 -16.54
N ALA A 18 -7.95 -0.77 -17.25
CA ALA A 18 -8.80 0.36 -16.85
C ALA A 18 -9.60 0.08 -15.57
N SER A 19 -9.81 -1.19 -15.25
CA SER A 19 -10.55 -1.61 -14.05
C SER A 19 -9.63 -2.01 -12.90
N LEU A 20 -8.31 -2.03 -13.09
CA LEU A 20 -7.37 -2.40 -12.04
C LEU A 20 -7.14 -1.25 -11.06
N VAL A 21 -7.20 -1.58 -9.78
CA VAL A 21 -6.90 -0.66 -8.68
C VAL A 21 -5.92 -1.36 -7.75
N PHE A 22 -4.74 -0.76 -7.60
CA PHE A 22 -3.69 -1.31 -6.73
C PHE A 22 -3.63 -0.52 -5.44
N LEU A 23 -3.75 -1.21 -4.33
CA LEU A 23 -3.74 -0.60 -3.00
C LEU A 23 -2.49 -1.00 -2.25
N ASP A 24 -1.89 -0.06 -1.57
CA ASP A 24 -0.83 -0.34 -0.60
C ASP A 24 -0.67 0.80 0.38
N GLU A 25 0.19 0.60 1.35
CA GLU A 25 0.53 1.56 2.37
C GLU A 25 2.03 1.75 2.46
N THR A 26 2.46 2.96 2.78
CA THR A 26 3.84 3.27 3.09
C THR A 26 3.89 4.04 4.41
N TRP A 27 5.04 4.05 5.07
CA TRP A 27 5.19 4.70 6.34
C TRP A 27 6.52 5.42 6.45
N ALA A 28 6.55 6.44 7.31
CA ALA A 28 7.75 7.15 7.70
C ALA A 28 7.73 7.36 9.21
N ALA A 29 8.87 7.27 9.84
CA ALA A 29 9.03 7.51 11.27
C ALA A 29 9.98 8.68 11.53
N THR A 30 9.81 9.37 12.65
CA THR A 30 10.67 10.51 12.99
C THR A 30 12.12 10.10 13.27
N ASN A 31 12.39 8.83 13.48
CA ASN A 31 13.75 8.29 13.63
C ASN A 31 14.42 7.95 12.30
N MET A 32 13.77 8.20 11.17
CA MET A 32 14.39 8.01 9.87
C MET A 32 15.41 9.10 9.61
N ALA A 33 16.66 8.69 9.42
CA ALA A 33 17.77 9.59 9.10
C ALA A 33 18.65 8.93 8.03
N ARG A 34 19.41 9.76 7.33
CA ARG A 34 20.38 9.22 6.38
C ARG A 34 21.42 8.39 7.11
N ARG A 35 21.63 7.17 6.65
CA ARG A 35 22.63 6.27 7.21
C ARG A 35 24.05 6.70 6.89
N TYR A 36 24.23 7.35 5.73
CA TYR A 36 25.53 7.83 5.27
C TYR A 36 25.41 9.29 4.85
N GLY A 37 26.42 10.06 5.19
CA GLY A 37 26.56 11.45 4.79
C GLY A 37 27.88 11.68 4.07
N ARG A 38 28.00 12.81 3.40
CA ARG A 38 29.24 13.25 2.76
C ARG A 38 29.76 14.50 3.45
N ALA A 39 31.08 14.56 3.66
CA ALA A 39 31.77 15.73 4.20
C ALA A 39 33.08 15.95 3.42
N PRO A 40 33.69 17.16 3.48
CA PRO A 40 35.00 17.37 2.91
C PRO A 40 36.01 16.37 3.46
N ARG A 41 36.99 16.03 2.65
CA ARG A 41 38.04 15.09 3.04
C ARG A 41 38.71 15.52 4.35
N GLY A 42 38.85 14.59 5.28
CA GLY A 42 39.41 14.84 6.59
C GLY A 42 38.44 15.41 7.64
N GLN A 43 37.19 15.60 7.26
CA GLN A 43 36.12 16.03 8.17
C GLN A 43 35.07 14.93 8.36
N ARG A 44 34.47 14.95 9.56
CA ARG A 44 33.39 14.03 9.88
C ARG A 44 32.06 14.60 9.39
N ALA A 45 31.25 13.78 8.73
CA ALA A 45 29.86 14.15 8.43
C ALA A 45 29.08 14.11 9.74
N LEU A 46 28.45 15.23 10.10
CA LEU A 46 27.64 15.37 11.30
C LEU A 46 26.19 15.59 10.89
N ASP A 47 25.29 14.91 11.59
CA ASP A 47 23.86 15.10 11.43
C ASP A 47 23.18 14.94 12.78
N ALA A 48 22.04 15.60 12.95
CA ALA A 48 21.24 15.51 14.15
C ALA A 48 20.09 14.52 13.92
N VAL A 49 19.97 13.56 14.83
CA VAL A 49 18.87 12.58 14.81
C VAL A 49 17.94 12.90 15.97
N PRO A 50 16.61 12.97 15.75
CA PRO A 50 15.65 13.20 16.82
C PRO A 50 15.78 12.15 17.93
N HIS A 51 15.73 12.60 19.17
CA HIS A 51 15.68 11.75 20.36
C HIS A 51 14.30 11.81 20.99
N GLY A 52 13.91 10.75 21.72
CA GLY A 52 12.64 10.68 22.44
C GLY A 52 11.61 9.79 21.73
N HIS A 53 10.35 10.18 21.82
CA HIS A 53 9.28 9.38 21.22
C HIS A 53 9.31 9.48 19.68
N TRP A 54 9.40 8.32 19.04
CA TRP A 54 9.31 8.21 17.59
C TRP A 54 7.84 8.27 17.17
N LYS A 55 7.55 9.09 16.16
CA LYS A 55 6.22 9.16 15.54
C LYS A 55 6.27 8.49 14.19
N THR A 56 5.26 7.66 13.93
CA THR A 56 5.07 7.02 12.64
C THR A 56 3.91 7.68 11.91
N THR A 57 4.12 8.01 10.65
CA THR A 57 3.06 8.47 9.74
C THR A 57 2.86 7.41 8.67
N THR A 58 1.63 6.97 8.49
CA THR A 58 1.27 5.99 7.47
C THR A 58 0.46 6.67 6.38
N VAL A 59 0.81 6.39 5.12
CA VAL A 59 0.04 6.83 3.95
C VAL A 59 -0.53 5.59 3.29
N VAL A 60 -1.85 5.57 3.11
CA VAL A 60 -2.56 4.54 2.35
C VAL A 60 -3.13 5.19 1.10
N ALA A 61 -2.98 4.56 -0.04
CA ALA A 61 -3.50 5.07 -1.29
C ALA A 61 -3.76 3.95 -2.28
N ALA A 62 -4.58 4.24 -3.27
CA ALA A 62 -4.86 3.34 -4.38
C ALA A 62 -4.38 3.97 -5.69
N LEU A 63 -3.86 3.14 -6.59
CA LEU A 63 -3.39 3.55 -7.91
C LEU A 63 -4.32 2.98 -8.99
N ARG A 64 -4.86 3.88 -9.81
CA ARG A 64 -5.58 3.55 -11.04
C ARG A 64 -4.75 3.93 -12.26
N ALA A 65 -5.20 3.53 -13.44
CA ALA A 65 -4.56 3.93 -14.70
C ALA A 65 -4.48 5.45 -14.88
N ASP A 66 -5.43 6.20 -14.33
CA ASP A 66 -5.49 7.67 -14.43
C ASP A 66 -4.90 8.41 -13.22
N GLY A 67 -4.36 7.71 -12.24
CA GLY A 67 -3.65 8.32 -11.12
C GLY A 67 -3.98 7.75 -9.75
N ILE A 68 -3.54 8.45 -8.72
CA ILE A 68 -3.76 8.09 -7.32
C ILE A 68 -5.17 8.47 -6.87
N THR A 69 -5.82 7.59 -6.14
CA THR A 69 -7.15 7.83 -5.56
C THR A 69 -7.20 7.36 -4.11
N ALA A 70 -8.21 7.83 -3.37
CA ALA A 70 -8.47 7.46 -1.98
C ALA A 70 -7.25 7.56 -1.06
N PRO A 71 -6.46 8.66 -1.11
CA PRO A 71 -5.33 8.81 -0.21
C PRO A 71 -5.78 9.10 1.21
N LEU A 72 -5.07 8.54 2.19
CA LEU A 72 -5.27 8.83 3.61
C LEU A 72 -3.93 8.86 4.31
N VAL A 73 -3.71 9.88 5.12
CA VAL A 73 -2.54 10.02 5.99
C VAL A 73 -2.99 9.80 7.42
N LEU A 74 -2.34 8.87 8.11
CA LEU A 74 -2.64 8.52 9.49
C LEU A 74 -1.43 8.77 10.39
N ASP A 75 -1.69 9.29 11.59
CA ASP A 75 -0.70 9.27 12.66
C ASP A 75 -0.67 7.86 13.26
N GLY A 76 0.52 7.27 13.30
CA GLY A 76 0.72 5.92 13.79
C GLY A 76 0.63 4.85 12.72
N ALA A 77 0.86 3.61 13.13
CA ALA A 77 0.78 2.45 12.25
C ALA A 77 -0.67 2.07 11.99
N ILE A 78 -0.93 1.54 10.80
CA ILE A 78 -2.25 1.01 10.48
C ILE A 78 -2.41 -0.40 11.08
N ASN A 79 -3.60 -0.68 11.61
CA ASN A 79 -3.98 -2.00 12.08
C ASN A 79 -5.24 -2.48 11.34
N GLY A 80 -5.72 -3.69 11.68
CA GLY A 80 -6.89 -4.25 11.03
C GLY A 80 -8.14 -3.38 11.16
N ALA A 81 -8.38 -2.80 12.33
CA ALA A 81 -9.54 -1.94 12.58
C ALA A 81 -9.47 -0.63 11.80
N SER A 82 -8.31 0.02 11.79
CA SER A 82 -8.12 1.26 11.03
C SER A 82 -8.13 1.00 9.52
N PHE A 83 -7.63 -0.14 9.07
CA PHE A 83 -7.69 -0.53 7.68
C PHE A 83 -9.13 -0.75 7.23
N LEU A 84 -9.95 -1.44 8.03
CA LEU A 84 -11.37 -1.63 7.73
C LEU A 84 -12.11 -0.29 7.66
N ALA A 85 -11.83 0.62 8.60
CA ALA A 85 -12.41 1.96 8.58
C ALA A 85 -12.02 2.73 7.31
N TYR A 86 -10.76 2.64 6.91
CA TYR A 86 -10.30 3.23 5.66
C TYR A 86 -11.04 2.66 4.45
N VAL A 87 -11.18 1.34 4.38
CA VAL A 87 -11.91 0.69 3.27
C VAL A 87 -13.34 1.20 3.19
N ARG A 88 -14.04 1.25 4.32
CA ARG A 88 -15.44 1.68 4.35
C ARG A 88 -15.63 3.16 4.04
N GLN A 89 -14.76 4.02 4.55
CA GLN A 89 -14.95 5.47 4.49
C GLN A 89 -14.33 6.12 3.27
N PHE A 90 -13.22 5.60 2.78
CA PHE A 90 -12.44 6.23 1.71
C PHE A 90 -12.33 5.39 0.44
N LEU A 91 -12.03 4.11 0.57
CA LEU A 91 -11.77 3.26 -0.58
C LEU A 91 -13.06 2.84 -1.29
N ALA A 92 -14.00 2.25 -0.57
CA ALA A 92 -15.24 1.74 -1.17
C ALA A 92 -16.01 2.83 -1.94
N PRO A 93 -16.15 4.07 -1.42
CA PRO A 93 -16.79 5.13 -2.19
C PRO A 93 -16.06 5.53 -3.47
N ALA A 94 -14.76 5.27 -3.56
CA ALA A 94 -13.95 5.56 -4.74
C ALA A 94 -13.94 4.41 -5.76
N LEU A 95 -14.41 3.22 -5.39
CA LEU A 95 -14.50 2.08 -6.28
C LEU A 95 -15.72 2.19 -7.20
N ARG A 96 -15.58 1.61 -8.39
CA ARG A 96 -16.65 1.54 -9.40
C ARG A 96 -17.05 0.09 -9.61
N PRO A 97 -18.31 -0.19 -9.99
CA PRO A 97 -18.70 -1.54 -10.36
C PRO A 97 -17.79 -2.09 -11.47
N GLY A 98 -17.34 -3.32 -11.29
CA GLY A 98 -16.42 -3.98 -12.21
C GLY A 98 -14.95 -3.78 -11.92
N ASP A 99 -14.58 -2.93 -10.94
CA ASP A 99 -13.19 -2.76 -10.53
C ASP A 99 -12.62 -4.06 -9.93
N VAL A 100 -11.33 -4.26 -10.15
CA VAL A 100 -10.55 -5.33 -9.52
C VAL A 100 -9.53 -4.68 -8.60
N LEU A 101 -9.74 -4.82 -7.30
CA LEU A 101 -8.85 -4.29 -6.28
C LEU A 101 -7.78 -5.32 -5.95
N VAL A 102 -6.53 -4.92 -6.10
CA VAL A 102 -5.35 -5.76 -5.84
C VAL A 102 -4.60 -5.19 -4.64
N MET A 103 -4.31 -6.03 -3.67
CA MET A 103 -3.57 -5.65 -2.47
C MET A 103 -2.68 -6.78 -1.99
N ASP A 104 -1.74 -6.44 -1.10
CA ASP A 104 -0.83 -7.40 -0.50
C ASP A 104 -1.57 -8.42 0.38
N ASN A 105 -0.95 -9.57 0.53
CA ASN A 105 -1.47 -10.69 1.31
C ASN A 105 -1.10 -10.54 2.81
N LEU A 106 -1.38 -9.38 3.40
CA LEU A 106 -1.10 -9.11 4.81
C LEU A 106 -2.31 -9.43 5.69
N PRO A 107 -2.10 -9.89 6.94
CA PRO A 107 -3.21 -10.20 7.84
C PRO A 107 -4.14 -9.01 8.11
N SER A 108 -3.60 -7.78 8.21
CA SER A 108 -4.41 -6.57 8.40
C SER A 108 -5.35 -6.29 7.24
N HIS A 109 -5.02 -6.75 6.03
CA HIS A 109 -5.85 -6.61 4.85
C HIS A 109 -6.96 -7.66 4.77
N LYS A 110 -6.92 -8.67 5.62
CA LYS A 110 -7.85 -9.81 5.62
C LYS A 110 -8.83 -9.78 6.80
N VAL A 111 -8.93 -8.67 7.48
CA VAL A 111 -9.86 -8.50 8.60
C VAL A 111 -11.30 -8.66 8.11
N ALA A 112 -12.17 -9.23 8.97
CA ALA A 112 -13.58 -9.40 8.65
C ALA A 112 -14.23 -8.05 8.29
N GLY A 113 -15.02 -8.05 7.23
CA GLY A 113 -15.69 -6.86 6.71
C GLY A 113 -14.98 -6.17 5.56
N VAL A 114 -13.66 -6.40 5.37
CA VAL A 114 -12.91 -5.78 4.26
C VAL A 114 -13.41 -6.27 2.92
N ARG A 115 -13.46 -7.57 2.72
CA ARG A 115 -13.95 -8.17 1.47
C ARG A 115 -15.39 -7.78 1.18
N GLU A 116 -16.23 -7.85 2.19
CA GLU A 116 -17.66 -7.54 2.07
C GLU A 116 -17.88 -6.08 1.66
N ALA A 117 -17.11 -5.16 2.22
CA ALA A 117 -17.20 -3.73 1.85
C ALA A 117 -16.77 -3.49 0.40
N ILE A 118 -15.74 -4.18 -0.05
CA ILE A 118 -15.24 -4.07 -1.43
C ILE A 118 -16.24 -4.67 -2.41
N GLU A 119 -16.78 -5.84 -2.12
CA GLU A 119 -17.77 -6.52 -2.95
C GLU A 119 -19.09 -5.74 -3.00
N ALA A 120 -19.49 -5.12 -1.89
CA ALA A 120 -20.68 -4.26 -1.84
C ALA A 120 -20.56 -3.04 -2.76
N ALA A 121 -19.34 -2.57 -3.02
CA ALA A 121 -19.10 -1.49 -3.98
C ALA A 121 -19.13 -1.97 -5.45
N GLY A 122 -19.32 -3.25 -5.69
CA GLY A 122 -19.34 -3.85 -7.03
C GLY A 122 -17.94 -4.25 -7.53
N ALA A 123 -16.92 -4.21 -6.69
CA ALA A 123 -15.56 -4.57 -7.03
C ALA A 123 -15.22 -6.00 -6.63
N THR A 124 -14.18 -6.55 -7.24
CA THR A 124 -13.62 -7.86 -6.90
C THR A 124 -12.29 -7.65 -6.17
N LEU A 125 -12.08 -8.40 -5.09
CA LEU A 125 -10.84 -8.37 -4.33
C LEU A 125 -9.91 -9.50 -4.76
N ARG A 126 -8.64 -9.15 -5.00
CA ARG A 126 -7.58 -10.10 -5.27
C ARG A 126 -6.36 -9.78 -4.45
N TYR A 127 -5.77 -10.80 -3.86
CA TYR A 127 -4.51 -10.67 -3.11
C TYR A 127 -3.34 -11.04 -4.01
N LEU A 128 -2.26 -10.27 -3.90
CA LEU A 128 -0.99 -10.61 -4.54
C LEU A 128 -0.41 -11.90 -3.95
N PRO A 129 0.38 -12.65 -4.73
CA PRO A 129 1.15 -13.77 -4.17
C PRO A 129 2.01 -13.32 -3.01
N PRO A 130 2.28 -14.19 -2.00
CA PRO A 130 3.15 -13.85 -0.89
C PRO A 130 4.54 -13.38 -1.37
N TYR A 131 5.10 -12.39 -0.68
CA TYR A 131 6.44 -11.85 -0.96
C TYR A 131 6.64 -11.37 -2.41
N SER A 132 5.63 -10.72 -2.98
CA SER A 132 5.67 -10.27 -4.38
C SER A 132 5.36 -8.77 -4.53
N PRO A 133 6.10 -7.87 -3.83
CA PRO A 133 5.88 -6.43 -3.96
C PRO A 133 6.16 -5.91 -5.36
N ASP A 134 7.03 -6.59 -6.11
CA ASP A 134 7.35 -6.27 -7.50
C ASP A 134 6.14 -6.38 -8.44
N LEU A 135 5.08 -7.07 -8.04
CA LEU A 135 3.84 -7.19 -8.80
C LEU A 135 2.83 -6.08 -8.49
N ASN A 136 3.15 -5.18 -7.56
CA ASN A 136 2.29 -4.06 -7.19
C ASN A 136 2.90 -2.75 -7.68
N PRO A 137 2.36 -2.16 -8.77
CA PRO A 137 2.94 -0.94 -9.34
C PRO A 137 2.85 0.29 -8.45
N ILE A 138 2.00 0.31 -7.42
CA ILE A 138 1.91 1.44 -6.50
C ILE A 138 3.19 1.61 -5.67
N GLU A 139 3.99 0.57 -5.50
CA GLU A 139 5.27 0.66 -4.81
C GLU A 139 6.20 1.69 -5.46
N GLN A 140 6.14 1.84 -6.78
CA GLN A 140 6.91 2.84 -7.50
C GLN A 140 6.42 4.26 -7.23
N ALA A 141 5.14 4.44 -6.95
CA ALA A 141 4.58 5.74 -6.60
C ALA A 141 5.03 6.20 -5.20
N PHE A 142 5.34 5.26 -4.32
CA PHE A 142 5.84 5.53 -2.97
C PHE A 142 7.37 5.70 -2.91
N ALA A 143 8.06 5.36 -3.96
CA ALA A 143 9.52 5.45 -4.01
C ALA A 143 10.03 6.91 -4.03
#